data_6ca077ea6ce50f5a3703a7e65f381be9
#
_entry.id   6ca077ea6ce50f5a3703a7e65f381be9
#
_cell.length_a   1.000
_cell.length_b   1.000
_cell.length_c   1.000
_cell.angle_alpha   90.00
_cell.angle_beta   90.00
_cell.angle_gamma   90.00
#
_symmetry.space_group_name_H-M   'P 1'
#
loop_
_entity.id
_entity.type
_entity.pdbx_description
1 polymer ?
#
loop_
_entity_poly.entity_id
_entity_poly.type
_entity_poly.pdbx_seq_one_letter_code
_entity_poly.pdbx_strand_id
1 'polypeptide(L)'
;MSAAIGMASGVVVTATWWLLYSGGLLTFPPFDLGDVFIRQSPGSIATWAIETLGARAQPAALAGGVIAWIAGWGLLGLVVGSAPATWRARLAPLCLLPIALGLGWWSESDTGAGRVLWLLLAFGVSLLAAGALLSFWLVRLEEALREAESPAESWLDHPGDFQRRELLRRIAIVTIVGGGGSALAGWLARGVGTVGVETSASTPLLEARAALASPIALPTSEPAEPLANDFTAPAGVRPRVTSNDEFYVVDISTRDPTLDEMGWVLRVHGLVDRELLITWKDLLSLPSIELDGTLMCISYEHDNGLISTTRWTGVALRDIFERAGVRDGVVDVVCRGASDYSDSIPLAKALEATTLLAYGMNGTTLPRSHGFPCRLYVPGLYGEKNVKWLQEIELVGYDYKGFWQERGWTDLAVVNTVAIIDTPRDTLSSLSDVVGLGGIAFAGDRGIETIQVRINDGDWQAALLEANHPPLIWQRWRFDWRPQPGSHRVTVRAVDGAGNPQLESERSPHPDGMTGLHSVVVDVV
;
A
#
# COMPACT_ATOMS: atom_id res chain seq x y z
N MET A 1 -24.33 7.50 28.79
CA MET A 1 -23.48 6.76 29.70
C MET A 1 -23.18 5.34 29.19
N SER A 2 -24.15 4.51 28.88
CA SER A 2 -23.95 3.14 28.33
C SER A 2 -23.06 3.07 27.08
N ALA A 3 -23.20 4.01 26.15
CA ALA A 3 -22.30 4.12 24.99
C ALA A 3 -20.84 4.42 25.39
N ALA A 4 -20.64 5.30 26.37
CA ALA A 4 -19.30 5.64 26.84
C ALA A 4 -18.61 4.45 27.53
N ILE A 5 -19.38 3.65 28.28
CA ILE A 5 -18.88 2.41 28.88
C ILE A 5 -18.56 1.37 27.81
N GLY A 6 -19.41 1.25 26.77
CA GLY A 6 -19.14 0.39 25.62
C GLY A 6 -17.86 0.80 24.88
N MET A 7 -17.68 2.07 24.59
CA MET A 7 -16.46 2.59 23.96
C MET A 7 -15.21 2.37 24.82
N ALA A 8 -15.29 2.61 26.13
CA ALA A 8 -14.17 2.34 27.04
C ALA A 8 -13.78 0.85 27.07
N SER A 9 -14.77 -0.04 27.09
CA SER A 9 -14.55 -1.49 26.95
C SER A 9 -13.92 -1.84 25.61
N GLY A 10 -14.37 -1.19 24.52
CA GLY A 10 -13.80 -1.33 23.19
C GLY A 10 -12.33 -0.94 23.13
N VAL A 11 -11.93 0.15 23.77
CA VAL A 11 -10.53 0.59 23.88
C VAL A 11 -9.67 -0.47 24.59
N VAL A 12 -10.15 -1.01 25.72
CA VAL A 12 -9.43 -2.06 26.48
C VAL A 12 -9.27 -3.33 25.64
N VAL A 13 -10.34 -3.76 24.98
CA VAL A 13 -10.31 -4.94 24.10
C VAL A 13 -9.34 -4.70 22.94
N THR A 14 -9.40 -3.54 22.30
CA THR A 14 -8.50 -3.17 21.19
C THR A 14 -7.03 -3.21 21.63
N ALA A 15 -6.73 -2.67 22.83
CA ALA A 15 -5.37 -2.70 23.38
C ALA A 15 -4.88 -4.13 23.66
N THR A 16 -5.76 -4.99 24.20
CA THR A 16 -5.43 -6.40 24.45
C THR A 16 -5.15 -7.14 23.14
N TRP A 17 -5.98 -6.93 22.11
CA TRP A 17 -5.78 -7.52 20.79
C TRP A 17 -4.51 -7.00 20.13
N TRP A 18 -4.21 -5.71 20.29
CA TRP A 18 -2.97 -5.13 19.78
C TRP A 18 -1.73 -5.79 20.38
N LEU A 19 -1.74 -6.07 21.69
CA LEU A 19 -0.65 -6.77 22.37
C LEU A 19 -0.49 -8.20 21.86
N LEU A 20 -1.59 -8.93 21.66
CA LEU A 20 -1.56 -10.29 21.10
C LEU A 20 -1.09 -10.31 19.64
N TYR A 21 -1.50 -9.31 18.88
CA TYR A 21 -1.06 -9.10 17.49
C TYR A 21 0.44 -8.79 17.42
N SER A 22 0.92 -7.84 18.24
CA SER A 22 2.34 -7.46 18.26
C SER A 22 3.25 -8.61 18.74
N GLY A 23 2.69 -9.54 19.53
CA GLY A 23 3.36 -10.79 19.91
C GLY A 23 3.27 -11.90 18.86
N GLY A 24 2.68 -11.65 17.68
CA GLY A 24 2.53 -12.64 16.61
C GLY A 24 1.53 -13.77 16.92
N LEU A 25 0.68 -13.59 17.93
CA LEU A 25 -0.23 -14.64 18.40
C LEU A 25 -1.58 -14.62 17.67
N LEU A 26 -2.07 -13.44 17.27
CA LEU A 26 -3.40 -13.27 16.68
C LEU A 26 -3.38 -12.22 15.55
N THR A 27 -4.40 -12.24 14.68
CA THR A 27 -4.70 -11.12 13.78
C THR A 27 -5.35 -9.97 14.54
N PHE A 28 -5.34 -8.78 13.99
CA PHE A 28 -5.92 -7.60 14.62
C PHE A 28 -7.25 -7.25 13.94
N PRO A 29 -8.42 -7.54 14.55
CA PRO A 29 -9.73 -7.39 13.92
C PRO A 29 -10.01 -6.01 13.28
N PRO A 30 -9.53 -4.88 13.81
CA PRO A 30 -9.67 -3.59 13.12
C PRO A 30 -9.00 -3.54 11.75
N PHE A 31 -7.92 -4.31 11.52
CA PHE A 31 -7.28 -4.41 10.20
C PHE A 31 -8.15 -5.23 9.25
N ASP A 32 -8.71 -6.35 9.73
CA ASP A 32 -9.60 -7.17 8.94
C ASP A 32 -10.87 -6.38 8.52
N LEU A 33 -11.38 -5.51 9.41
CA LEU A 33 -12.45 -4.56 9.06
C LEU A 33 -12.00 -3.51 8.03
N GLY A 34 -10.78 -3.02 8.15
CA GLY A 34 -10.18 -2.11 7.17
C GLY A 34 -10.09 -2.77 5.78
N ASP A 35 -9.62 -4.02 5.73
CA ASP A 35 -9.55 -4.80 4.50
C ASP A 35 -10.93 -5.05 3.87
N VAL A 36 -11.92 -5.44 4.68
CA VAL A 36 -13.32 -5.60 4.22
C VAL A 36 -13.85 -4.28 3.67
N PHE A 37 -13.58 -3.16 4.36
CA PHE A 37 -14.01 -1.84 3.90
C PHE A 37 -13.38 -1.49 2.55
N ILE A 38 -12.06 -1.67 2.39
CA ILE A 38 -11.34 -1.41 1.13
C ILE A 38 -11.91 -2.30 0.01
N ARG A 39 -12.07 -3.60 0.27
CA ARG A 39 -12.53 -4.57 -0.74
C ARG A 39 -14.00 -4.41 -1.13
N GLN A 40 -14.86 -3.96 -0.20
CA GLN A 40 -16.30 -3.77 -0.41
C GLN A 40 -16.65 -2.35 -0.86
N SER A 41 -15.69 -1.41 -0.81
CA SER A 41 -15.94 -0.03 -1.22
C SER A 41 -16.28 0.06 -2.70
N PRO A 42 -17.35 0.78 -3.06
CA PRO A 42 -17.62 1.14 -4.45
C PRO A 42 -16.40 1.82 -5.08
N GLY A 43 -16.18 1.59 -6.38
CA GLY A 43 -15.05 2.16 -7.11
C GLY A 43 -14.90 3.67 -6.93
N SER A 44 -16.01 4.40 -6.92
CA SER A 44 -16.03 5.86 -6.70
C SER A 44 -15.47 6.29 -5.33
N ILE A 45 -15.70 5.50 -4.27
CA ILE A 45 -15.17 5.79 -2.93
C ILE A 45 -13.68 5.46 -2.87
N ALA A 46 -13.28 4.33 -3.44
CA ALA A 46 -11.87 3.94 -3.51
C ALA A 46 -11.06 4.96 -4.32
N THR A 47 -11.56 5.38 -5.47
CA THR A 47 -10.95 6.41 -6.32
C THR A 47 -10.83 7.74 -5.57
N TRP A 48 -11.93 8.23 -4.97
CA TRP A 48 -11.90 9.46 -4.17
C TRP A 48 -10.86 9.39 -3.03
N ALA A 49 -10.78 8.26 -2.32
CA ALA A 49 -9.83 8.09 -1.23
C ALA A 49 -8.38 8.12 -1.75
N ILE A 50 -8.10 7.48 -2.88
CA ILE A 50 -6.77 7.47 -3.49
C ILE A 50 -6.41 8.86 -4.01
N GLU A 51 -7.30 9.53 -4.73
CA GLU A 51 -7.10 10.88 -5.26
C GLU A 51 -6.90 11.93 -4.15
N THR A 52 -7.69 11.83 -3.05
CA THR A 52 -7.65 12.83 -1.97
C THR A 52 -6.51 12.58 -0.97
N LEU A 53 -6.23 11.32 -0.65
CA LEU A 53 -5.34 10.93 0.43
C LEU A 53 -3.99 10.38 -0.08
N GLY A 54 -3.89 9.97 -1.35
CA GLY A 54 -2.70 9.40 -1.95
C GLY A 54 -2.11 8.25 -1.10
N ALA A 55 -0.83 8.30 -0.77
CA ALA A 55 -0.16 7.33 0.10
C ALA A 55 -0.74 7.26 1.53
N ARG A 56 -1.57 8.22 1.94
CA ARG A 56 -2.25 8.23 3.25
C ARG A 56 -3.58 7.48 3.24
N ALA A 57 -4.08 7.03 2.09
CA ALA A 57 -5.36 6.34 1.98
C ALA A 57 -5.38 5.06 2.83
N GLN A 58 -4.33 4.26 2.78
CA GLN A 58 -4.20 3.04 3.56
C GLN A 58 -4.14 3.30 5.08
N PRO A 59 -3.27 4.18 5.62
CA PRO A 59 -3.32 4.56 7.04
C PRO A 59 -4.67 5.13 7.48
N ALA A 60 -5.35 5.89 6.63
CA ALA A 60 -6.67 6.43 6.92
C ALA A 60 -7.74 5.34 7.00
N ALA A 61 -7.71 4.34 6.11
CA ALA A 61 -8.60 3.18 6.15
C ALA A 61 -8.38 2.35 7.43
N LEU A 62 -7.12 2.16 7.85
CA LEU A 62 -6.77 1.51 9.12
C LEU A 62 -7.33 2.28 10.31
N ALA A 63 -7.12 3.59 10.37
CA ALA A 63 -7.66 4.44 11.41
C ALA A 63 -9.20 4.39 11.44
N GLY A 64 -9.84 4.40 10.27
CA GLY A 64 -11.27 4.22 10.11
C GLY A 64 -11.76 2.88 10.64
N GLY A 65 -11.06 1.78 10.36
CA GLY A 65 -11.34 0.45 10.89
C GLY A 65 -11.30 0.40 12.42
N VAL A 66 -10.28 1.02 13.04
CA VAL A 66 -10.17 1.13 14.51
C VAL A 66 -11.31 1.95 15.08
N ILE A 67 -11.64 3.10 14.48
CA ILE A 67 -12.74 3.97 14.92
C ILE A 67 -14.09 3.23 14.81
N ALA A 68 -14.34 2.55 13.69
CA ALA A 68 -15.55 1.77 13.48
C ALA A 68 -15.68 0.64 14.50
N TRP A 69 -14.58 -0.04 14.80
CA TRP A 69 -14.52 -1.08 15.83
C TRP A 69 -14.90 -0.53 17.22
N ILE A 70 -14.29 0.58 17.64
CA ILE A 70 -14.60 1.22 18.95
C ILE A 70 -16.04 1.74 18.98
N ALA A 71 -16.53 2.32 17.87
CA ALA A 71 -17.91 2.78 17.77
C ALA A 71 -18.91 1.60 17.84
N GLY A 72 -18.56 0.45 17.24
CA GLY A 72 -19.35 -0.79 17.36
C GLY A 72 -19.52 -1.22 18.81
N TRP A 73 -18.45 -1.17 19.61
CA TRP A 73 -18.52 -1.41 21.05
C TRP A 73 -19.38 -0.37 21.79
N GLY A 74 -19.37 0.89 21.36
CA GLY A 74 -20.25 1.94 21.86
C GLY A 74 -21.73 1.67 21.60
N LEU A 75 -22.08 1.26 20.38
CA LEU A 75 -23.44 0.84 20.00
C LEU A 75 -23.89 -0.37 20.79
N LEU A 76 -23.00 -1.33 20.97
CA LEU A 76 -23.23 -2.50 21.79
C LEU A 76 -23.57 -2.14 23.24
N GLY A 77 -22.79 -1.22 23.83
CA GLY A 77 -23.06 -0.68 25.15
C GLY A 77 -24.43 0.00 25.25
N LEU A 78 -24.88 0.69 24.19
CA LEU A 78 -26.25 1.25 24.13
C LEU A 78 -27.33 0.17 24.13
N VAL A 79 -27.18 -0.87 23.30
CA VAL A 79 -28.14 -1.96 23.19
C VAL A 79 -28.25 -2.72 24.51
N VAL A 80 -27.14 -3.09 25.12
CA VAL A 80 -27.11 -3.77 26.43
C VAL A 80 -27.66 -2.86 27.55
N GLY A 81 -27.30 -1.57 27.53
CA GLY A 81 -27.77 -0.61 28.53
C GLY A 81 -29.26 -0.29 28.44
N SER A 82 -29.88 -0.43 27.26
CA SER A 82 -31.33 -0.24 27.08
C SER A 82 -32.17 -1.45 27.43
N ALA A 83 -31.55 -2.65 27.58
CA ALA A 83 -32.25 -3.87 27.90
C ALA A 83 -32.71 -3.90 29.37
N PRO A 84 -33.85 -4.58 29.73
CA PRO A 84 -34.26 -4.81 31.09
C PRO A 84 -33.18 -5.53 31.92
N ALA A 85 -33.07 -5.23 33.19
CA ALA A 85 -32.00 -5.74 34.07
C ALA A 85 -31.87 -7.28 34.03
N THR A 86 -32.99 -7.99 33.94
CA THR A 86 -33.03 -9.46 33.83
C THR A 86 -32.45 -10.02 32.51
N TRP A 87 -32.42 -9.22 31.45
CA TRP A 87 -31.90 -9.60 30.13
C TRP A 87 -30.46 -9.15 29.91
N ARG A 88 -29.98 -8.14 30.64
CA ARG A 88 -28.63 -7.59 30.47
C ARG A 88 -27.54 -8.65 30.65
N ALA A 89 -27.67 -9.48 31.70
CA ALA A 89 -26.75 -10.59 31.97
C ALA A 89 -26.81 -11.71 30.92
N ARG A 90 -27.96 -11.87 30.20
CA ARG A 90 -28.16 -12.88 29.17
C ARG A 90 -27.76 -12.37 27.79
N LEU A 91 -27.86 -11.06 27.53
CA LEU A 91 -27.49 -10.43 26.26
C LEU A 91 -25.99 -10.12 26.18
N ALA A 92 -25.33 -9.90 27.29
CA ALA A 92 -23.89 -9.67 27.33
C ALA A 92 -23.07 -10.74 26.57
N PRO A 93 -23.35 -12.06 26.69
CA PRO A 93 -22.70 -13.09 25.88
C PRO A 93 -23.07 -13.08 24.41
N LEU A 94 -24.30 -12.68 24.03
CA LEU A 94 -24.75 -12.63 22.62
C LEU A 94 -24.03 -11.54 21.82
N CYS A 95 -23.49 -10.54 22.48
CA CYS A 95 -22.63 -9.54 21.90
C CYS A 95 -21.33 -10.12 21.33
N LEU A 96 -21.07 -11.39 21.59
CA LEU A 96 -19.88 -12.12 21.20
C LEU A 96 -20.10 -12.91 19.90
N LEU A 97 -21.37 -13.11 19.52
CA LEU A 97 -21.75 -13.94 18.37
C LEU A 97 -21.18 -13.43 17.03
N PRO A 98 -21.21 -12.12 16.70
CA PRO A 98 -20.65 -11.63 15.45
C PRO A 98 -19.14 -11.83 15.34
N ILE A 99 -18.46 -11.79 16.48
CA ILE A 99 -17.01 -11.95 16.57
C ILE A 99 -16.63 -13.43 16.45
N ALA A 100 -17.40 -14.32 17.10
CA ALA A 100 -17.21 -15.76 16.96
C ALA A 100 -17.53 -16.29 15.55
N LEU A 101 -18.54 -15.72 14.88
CA LEU A 101 -18.90 -16.06 13.50
C LEU A 101 -17.86 -15.53 12.50
N GLY A 102 -17.31 -14.35 12.70
CA GLY A 102 -16.22 -13.81 11.87
C GLY A 102 -14.93 -14.63 11.95
N LEU A 103 -14.64 -15.21 13.12
CA LEU A 103 -13.49 -16.09 13.32
C LEU A 103 -13.72 -17.52 12.79
N GLY A 104 -14.96 -18.02 12.82
CA GLY A 104 -15.32 -19.34 12.29
C GLY A 104 -15.17 -19.42 10.77
N TRP A 105 -15.44 -18.33 10.07
CA TRP A 105 -15.29 -18.27 8.60
C TRP A 105 -13.83 -18.21 8.15
N TRP A 106 -12.93 -17.79 9.03
CA TRP A 106 -11.52 -17.61 8.71
C TRP A 106 -10.64 -18.83 9.07
N SER A 107 -11.18 -19.78 9.80
CA SER A 107 -10.43 -20.99 10.23
C SER A 107 -10.25 -22.04 9.13
N GLU A 108 -10.78 -21.85 7.93
CA GLU A 108 -10.65 -22.81 6.83
C GLU A 108 -9.31 -22.78 6.08
N SER A 109 -8.41 -21.81 6.38
CA SER A 109 -7.08 -21.76 5.77
C SER A 109 -5.96 -22.14 6.75
N ASP A 110 -5.53 -23.37 6.68
CA ASP A 110 -4.17 -23.88 6.91
C ASP A 110 -3.47 -23.68 8.29
N THR A 111 -4.19 -23.75 9.39
CA THR A 111 -3.57 -23.78 10.72
C THR A 111 -3.98 -25.05 11.49
N GLY A 112 -2.95 -25.81 11.94
CA GLY A 112 -3.18 -27.06 12.65
C GLY A 112 -4.08 -26.88 13.90
N ALA A 113 -4.90 -27.90 14.20
CA ALA A 113 -5.96 -27.92 15.22
C ALA A 113 -5.57 -27.37 16.60
N GLY A 114 -4.30 -27.40 16.97
CA GLY A 114 -3.78 -26.86 18.24
C GLY A 114 -3.77 -25.34 18.29
N ARG A 115 -3.47 -24.64 17.19
CA ARG A 115 -3.50 -23.17 17.14
C ARG A 115 -4.92 -22.63 17.23
N VAL A 116 -5.87 -23.29 16.55
CA VAL A 116 -7.29 -22.92 16.61
C VAL A 116 -7.83 -23.03 18.04
N LEU A 117 -7.49 -24.07 18.78
CA LEU A 117 -7.93 -24.26 20.16
C LEU A 117 -7.39 -23.16 21.09
N TRP A 118 -6.10 -22.79 20.96
CA TRP A 118 -5.50 -21.69 21.73
C TRP A 118 -6.09 -20.32 21.35
N LEU A 119 -6.40 -20.10 20.09
CA LEU A 119 -7.08 -18.92 19.60
C LEU A 119 -8.48 -18.77 20.21
N LEU A 120 -9.25 -19.85 20.21
CA LEU A 120 -10.59 -19.89 20.82
C LEU A 120 -10.54 -19.69 22.34
N LEU A 121 -9.55 -20.24 23.02
CA LEU A 121 -9.37 -20.06 24.48
C LEU A 121 -8.95 -18.63 24.83
N ALA A 122 -7.95 -18.05 24.17
CA ALA A 122 -7.51 -16.68 24.42
C ALA A 122 -8.61 -15.66 24.10
N PHE A 123 -9.34 -15.91 23.03
CA PHE A 123 -10.50 -15.14 22.64
C PHE A 123 -11.63 -15.27 23.64
N GLY A 124 -12.00 -16.48 24.04
CA GLY A 124 -13.02 -16.73 25.07
C GLY A 124 -12.70 -16.04 26.40
N VAL A 125 -11.44 -16.09 26.83
CA VAL A 125 -10.98 -15.41 28.06
C VAL A 125 -11.06 -13.89 27.92
N SER A 126 -10.64 -13.32 26.79
CA SER A 126 -10.71 -11.87 26.56
C SER A 126 -12.15 -11.38 26.51
N LEU A 127 -13.04 -12.15 25.93
CA LEU A 127 -14.47 -11.86 25.86
C LEU A 127 -15.17 -12.01 27.20
N LEU A 128 -14.85 -13.05 27.98
CA LEU A 128 -15.37 -13.22 29.33
C LEU A 128 -14.91 -12.06 30.21
N ALA A 129 -13.65 -11.61 30.08
CA ALA A 129 -13.13 -10.47 30.81
C ALA A 129 -13.83 -9.17 30.44
N ALA A 130 -14.05 -8.92 29.14
CA ALA A 130 -14.78 -7.74 28.65
C ALA A 130 -16.26 -7.77 29.04
N GLY A 131 -16.91 -8.92 28.96
CA GLY A 131 -18.29 -9.12 29.39
C GLY A 131 -18.44 -8.95 30.91
N ALA A 132 -17.51 -9.48 31.69
CA ALA A 132 -17.47 -9.32 33.16
C ALA A 132 -17.23 -7.85 33.56
N LEU A 133 -16.30 -7.16 32.90
CA LEU A 133 -16.06 -5.72 33.10
C LEU A 133 -17.29 -4.88 32.74
N LEU A 134 -17.90 -5.13 31.61
CA LEU A 134 -19.12 -4.44 31.18
C LEU A 134 -20.26 -4.68 32.14
N SER A 135 -20.47 -5.94 32.58
CA SER A 135 -21.50 -6.31 33.56
C SER A 135 -21.24 -5.68 34.92
N PHE A 136 -20.02 -5.73 35.40
CA PHE A 136 -19.61 -5.11 36.67
C PHE A 136 -19.89 -3.60 36.67
N TRP A 137 -19.50 -2.89 35.61
CA TRP A 137 -19.72 -1.45 35.50
C TRP A 137 -21.20 -1.09 35.36
N LEU A 138 -21.99 -1.89 34.65
CA LEU A 138 -23.43 -1.66 34.50
C LEU A 138 -24.15 -1.88 35.84
N VAL A 139 -23.79 -2.91 36.64
CA VAL A 139 -24.33 -3.15 37.97
C VAL A 139 -23.97 -2.00 38.93
N ARG A 140 -22.69 -1.61 38.95
CA ARG A 140 -22.25 -0.47 39.80
C ARG A 140 -22.92 0.84 39.43
N LEU A 141 -23.20 1.03 38.16
CA LEU A 141 -23.93 2.18 37.66
C LEU A 141 -25.39 2.17 38.12
N GLU A 142 -26.03 0.99 38.07
CA GLU A 142 -27.40 0.79 38.53
C GLU A 142 -27.54 1.01 40.03
N GLU A 143 -26.57 0.53 40.83
CA GLU A 143 -26.47 0.81 42.28
C GLU A 143 -26.33 2.30 42.56
N ALA A 144 -25.42 2.99 41.85
CA ALA A 144 -25.21 4.43 42.01
C ALA A 144 -26.43 5.27 41.59
N LEU A 145 -27.19 4.83 40.59
CA LEU A 145 -28.43 5.50 40.18
C LEU A 145 -29.57 5.25 41.16
N ARG A 146 -29.68 4.05 41.74
CA ARG A 146 -30.67 3.73 42.81
C ARG A 146 -30.37 4.49 44.09
N GLU A 147 -29.11 4.64 44.47
CA GLU A 147 -28.71 5.47 45.62
C GLU A 147 -29.03 6.94 45.41
N ALA A 148 -28.96 7.43 44.15
CA ALA A 148 -29.33 8.79 43.79
C ALA A 148 -30.86 9.04 43.73
N GLU A 149 -31.67 8.00 43.56
CA GLU A 149 -33.14 8.06 43.48
C GLU A 149 -33.81 7.82 44.87
N SER A 150 -33.05 7.41 45.91
CA SER A 150 -33.63 7.23 47.23
C SER A 150 -33.95 8.62 47.83
N PRO A 151 -35.17 8.84 48.33
CA PRO A 151 -35.55 10.12 48.91
C PRO A 151 -34.86 10.28 50.27
N ALA A 152 -33.74 10.97 50.29
CA ALA A 152 -33.18 11.48 51.54
C ALA A 152 -33.88 12.79 51.87
N GLU A 153 -34.67 12.78 52.91
CA GLU A 153 -35.21 13.98 53.54
C GLU A 153 -34.09 14.97 53.85
N SER A 154 -34.31 16.22 53.37
CA SER A 154 -33.64 17.44 53.82
C SER A 154 -32.10 17.44 53.84
N TRP A 155 -31.52 18.09 52.87
CA TRP A 155 -30.45 19.11 53.05
C TRP A 155 -30.31 19.92 51.76
N LEU A 156 -30.49 21.20 51.89
CA LEU A 156 -30.20 22.23 50.91
C LEU A 156 -28.73 22.13 50.46
N ASP A 157 -28.53 21.92 49.20
CA ASP A 157 -27.41 22.25 48.33
C ASP A 157 -27.09 21.11 47.37
N HIS A 158 -27.31 21.32 46.10
CA HIS A 158 -27.10 20.57 44.87
C HIS A 158 -26.10 19.39 44.90
N PRO A 159 -26.49 18.16 45.24
CA PRO A 159 -25.58 16.98 45.22
C PRO A 159 -25.38 16.41 43.83
N GLY A 160 -26.23 16.73 42.88
CA GLY A 160 -26.22 16.11 41.54
C GLY A 160 -24.95 16.36 40.70
N ASP A 161 -24.35 17.53 40.88
CA ASP A 161 -23.15 17.90 40.12
C ASP A 161 -21.87 17.23 40.64
N PHE A 162 -21.79 16.93 41.94
CA PHE A 162 -20.60 16.30 42.53
C PHE A 162 -20.51 14.81 42.17
N GLN A 163 -21.60 14.08 42.21
CA GLN A 163 -21.64 12.66 41.82
C GLN A 163 -21.43 12.48 40.31
N ARG A 164 -21.99 13.35 39.50
CA ARG A 164 -21.80 13.33 38.06
C ARG A 164 -20.34 13.65 37.66
N ARG A 165 -19.72 14.60 38.33
CA ARG A 165 -18.29 14.94 38.15
C ARG A 165 -17.38 13.83 38.62
N GLU A 166 -17.65 13.18 39.75
CA GLU A 166 -16.85 12.05 40.25
C GLU A 166 -16.99 10.82 39.36
N LEU A 167 -18.17 10.54 38.82
CA LEU A 167 -18.38 9.48 37.84
C LEU A 167 -17.65 9.76 36.54
N LEU A 168 -17.74 10.98 36.01
CA LEU A 168 -17.00 11.40 34.79
C LEU A 168 -15.49 11.36 34.99
N ARG A 169 -15.02 11.73 36.22
CA ARG A 169 -13.61 11.62 36.59
C ARG A 169 -13.14 10.17 36.64
N ARG A 170 -13.95 9.24 37.20
CA ARG A 170 -13.63 7.80 37.23
C ARG A 170 -13.63 7.19 35.83
N ILE A 171 -14.57 7.57 34.96
CA ILE A 171 -14.58 7.17 33.54
C ILE A 171 -13.33 7.71 32.84
N ALA A 172 -12.99 8.98 33.07
CA ALA A 172 -11.78 9.59 32.50
C ALA A 172 -10.50 8.89 32.98
N ILE A 173 -10.42 8.53 34.29
CA ILE A 173 -9.27 7.79 34.85
C ILE A 173 -9.16 6.40 34.21
N VAL A 174 -10.26 5.67 34.05
CA VAL A 174 -10.25 4.34 33.40
C VAL A 174 -9.85 4.45 31.95
N THR A 175 -10.33 5.49 31.24
CA THR A 175 -9.97 5.74 29.83
C THR A 175 -8.51 6.16 29.71
N ILE A 176 -8.01 7.00 30.61
CA ILE A 176 -6.60 7.44 30.64
C ILE A 176 -5.67 6.31 31.05
N VAL A 177 -6.03 5.51 32.07
CA VAL A 177 -5.23 4.36 32.51
C VAL A 177 -5.25 3.24 31.46
N GLY A 178 -6.41 2.97 30.84
CA GLY A 178 -6.53 2.03 29.72
C GLY A 178 -5.80 2.52 28.47
N GLY A 179 -6.00 3.78 28.09
CA GLY A 179 -5.31 4.43 26.97
C GLY A 179 -3.81 4.64 27.24
N GLY A 180 -3.44 5.05 28.46
CA GLY A 180 -2.05 5.19 28.90
C GLY A 180 -1.33 3.84 28.98
N GLY A 181 -2.02 2.79 29.42
CA GLY A 181 -1.51 1.42 29.37
C GLY A 181 -1.24 0.95 27.94
N SER A 182 -2.10 1.31 27.00
CA SER A 182 -1.93 1.00 25.56
C SER A 182 -0.78 1.78 24.95
N ALA A 183 -0.64 3.07 25.28
CA ALA A 183 0.47 3.90 24.85
C ALA A 183 1.81 3.44 25.45
N LEU A 184 1.81 3.05 26.72
CA LEU A 184 2.97 2.49 27.42
C LEU A 184 3.34 1.12 26.84
N ALA A 185 2.35 0.25 26.58
CA ALA A 185 2.57 -1.04 25.94
C ALA A 185 3.09 -0.90 24.50
N GLY A 186 2.55 0.05 23.73
CA GLY A 186 3.05 0.39 22.40
C GLY A 186 4.44 1.06 22.43
N TRP A 187 4.78 1.76 23.50
CA TRP A 187 6.11 2.32 23.73
C TRP A 187 7.09 1.24 24.22
N LEU A 188 6.68 0.35 25.13
CA LEU A 188 7.45 -0.81 25.57
C LEU A 188 7.67 -1.81 24.45
N ALA A 189 6.67 -2.04 23.58
CA ALA A 189 6.82 -2.87 22.37
C ALA A 189 7.81 -2.25 21.36
N ARG A 190 7.96 -0.94 21.34
CA ARG A 190 9.02 -0.22 20.59
C ARG A 190 10.36 -0.21 21.32
N GLY A 191 10.38 -0.34 22.64
CA GLY A 191 11.59 -0.31 23.47
C GLY A 191 12.15 -1.70 23.82
N VAL A 192 11.34 -2.74 23.82
CA VAL A 192 11.77 -4.14 23.75
C VAL A 192 12.04 -4.38 22.30
N GLY A 193 13.28 -4.13 21.92
CA GLY A 193 13.78 -4.12 20.57
C GLY A 193 13.01 -5.05 19.67
N THR A 194 12.58 -4.53 18.55
CA THR A 194 12.23 -5.26 17.33
C THR A 194 12.39 -6.79 17.45
N VAL A 195 11.54 -7.42 18.27
CA VAL A 195 11.29 -8.84 18.13
C VAL A 195 10.35 -8.92 16.96
N GLY A 196 10.98 -8.99 15.76
CA GLY A 196 10.40 -9.54 14.57
C GLY A 196 9.07 -8.94 14.09
N VAL A 197 8.97 -7.60 13.85
CA VAL A 197 8.81 -7.25 12.46
C VAL A 197 10.22 -7.35 11.89
N GLU A 198 10.65 -8.56 11.60
CA GLU A 198 11.62 -8.74 10.54
C GLU A 198 10.95 -8.11 9.32
N THR A 199 11.26 -6.84 9.03
CA THR A 199 11.58 -6.51 7.67
C THR A 199 12.47 -7.65 7.26
N SER A 200 11.94 -8.61 6.48
CA SER A 200 12.76 -9.71 5.93
C SER A 200 13.95 -8.99 5.38
N ALA A 201 15.07 -9.05 6.12
CA ALA A 201 16.27 -8.34 5.73
C ALA A 201 16.52 -8.86 4.33
N SER A 202 16.35 -7.99 3.33
CA SER A 202 16.46 -8.38 1.94
C SER A 202 17.84 -9.01 1.80
N THR A 203 17.86 -10.33 1.63
CA THR A 203 19.09 -11.10 1.54
C THR A 203 19.80 -10.66 0.26
N PRO A 204 21.10 -10.38 0.29
CA PRO A 204 21.82 -10.07 -0.93
C PRO A 204 21.57 -11.18 -1.97
N LEU A 205 21.16 -10.81 -3.18
CA LEU A 205 20.83 -11.76 -4.27
C LEU A 205 21.97 -12.72 -4.58
N LEU A 206 23.21 -12.26 -4.42
CA LEU A 206 24.41 -13.09 -4.56
C LEU A 206 24.43 -14.24 -3.55
N GLU A 207 24.04 -14.00 -2.30
CA GLU A 207 23.99 -15.05 -1.27
C GLU A 207 22.84 -16.01 -1.51
N ALA A 208 21.66 -15.50 -1.88
CA ALA A 208 20.51 -16.34 -2.23
C ALA A 208 20.80 -17.24 -3.44
N ARG A 209 21.53 -16.74 -4.44
CA ARG A 209 21.96 -17.53 -5.62
C ARG A 209 23.13 -18.46 -5.32
N ALA A 210 24.12 -18.03 -4.54
CA ALA A 210 25.29 -18.85 -4.19
C ALA A 210 24.90 -20.11 -3.40
N ALA A 211 23.82 -20.06 -2.62
CA ALA A 211 23.28 -21.21 -1.91
C ALA A 211 22.68 -22.28 -2.84
N LEU A 212 22.40 -21.98 -4.12
CA LEU A 212 21.58 -22.81 -5.00
C LEU A 212 22.22 -23.26 -6.33
N ALA A 213 23.25 -22.62 -6.85
CA ALA A 213 23.79 -22.97 -8.16
C ALA A 213 25.24 -22.52 -8.40
N SER A 214 25.98 -23.28 -9.20
CA SER A 214 27.14 -22.75 -9.91
C SER A 214 26.69 -21.71 -10.91
N PRO A 215 27.33 -20.53 -10.99
CA PRO A 215 26.88 -19.45 -11.82
C PRO A 215 27.00 -19.82 -13.30
N ILE A 216 25.89 -19.80 -14.03
CA ILE A 216 25.91 -19.67 -15.48
C ILE A 216 26.18 -18.19 -15.75
N ALA A 217 27.36 -17.88 -16.26
CA ALA A 217 27.68 -16.54 -16.71
C ALA A 217 26.74 -16.16 -17.85
N LEU A 218 25.87 -15.19 -17.62
CA LEU A 218 25.09 -14.57 -18.69
C LEU A 218 26.03 -13.68 -19.51
N PRO A 219 25.84 -13.57 -20.84
CA PRO A 219 26.52 -12.56 -21.62
C PRO A 219 26.06 -11.21 -21.06
N THR A 220 26.95 -10.54 -20.34
CA THR A 220 26.82 -9.12 -20.07
C THR A 220 26.84 -8.44 -21.44
N SER A 221 25.71 -7.87 -21.87
CA SER A 221 25.76 -6.82 -22.88
C SER A 221 26.61 -5.73 -22.25
N GLU A 222 27.82 -5.53 -22.77
CA GLU A 222 28.63 -4.38 -22.38
C GLU A 222 27.73 -3.14 -22.48
N PRO A 223 27.66 -2.29 -21.43
CA PRO A 223 26.99 -1.02 -21.55
C PRO A 223 27.67 -0.28 -22.70
N ALA A 224 26.93 0.14 -23.70
CA ALA A 224 27.43 1.04 -24.73
C ALA A 224 28.20 2.17 -24.02
N GLU A 225 29.43 2.46 -24.46
CA GLU A 225 30.23 3.54 -23.86
C GLU A 225 29.39 4.80 -23.73
N PRO A 226 29.43 5.46 -22.56
CA PRO A 226 28.62 6.65 -22.33
C PRO A 226 28.99 7.74 -23.35
N LEU A 227 28.05 8.14 -24.17
CA LEU A 227 28.12 9.45 -24.78
C LEU A 227 27.98 10.44 -23.61
N ALA A 228 29.11 10.83 -23.02
CA ALA A 228 29.14 11.81 -21.95
C ALA A 228 28.60 13.12 -22.52
N ASN A 229 27.42 13.55 -22.06
CA ASN A 229 27.05 14.94 -22.20
C ASN A 229 27.34 15.63 -20.85
N ASP A 230 27.46 16.95 -20.86
CA ASP A 230 27.74 17.78 -19.66
C ASP A 230 26.54 17.84 -18.69
N PHE A 231 25.67 16.80 -18.68
CA PHE A 231 24.50 16.77 -17.83
C PHE A 231 24.90 16.62 -16.37
N THR A 232 24.56 17.63 -15.59
CA THR A 232 24.59 17.57 -14.11
C THR A 232 23.20 17.90 -13.62
N ALA A 233 22.59 16.97 -12.87
CA ALA A 233 21.27 17.20 -12.32
C ALA A 233 21.30 18.37 -11.34
N PRO A 234 20.41 19.36 -11.47
CA PRO A 234 20.26 20.40 -10.47
C PRO A 234 19.94 19.80 -9.09
N ALA A 235 20.37 20.48 -8.03
CA ALA A 235 20.02 20.08 -6.67
C ALA A 235 18.49 20.04 -6.50
N GLY A 236 17.99 18.96 -5.90
CA GLY A 236 16.56 18.72 -5.72
C GLY A 236 15.91 17.87 -6.81
N VAL A 237 16.58 17.58 -7.92
CA VAL A 237 16.11 16.60 -8.91
C VAL A 237 16.24 15.19 -8.34
N ARG A 238 15.20 14.38 -8.52
CA ARG A 238 15.17 12.97 -8.09
C ARG A 238 16.40 12.20 -8.60
N PRO A 239 16.89 11.23 -7.79
CA PRO A 239 17.96 10.33 -8.25
C PRO A 239 17.48 9.49 -9.42
N ARG A 240 18.41 8.92 -10.19
CA ARG A 240 18.07 8.01 -11.30
C ARG A 240 17.38 6.73 -10.82
N VAL A 241 17.78 6.23 -9.66
CA VAL A 241 17.25 5.03 -9.02
C VAL A 241 16.77 5.41 -7.62
N THR A 242 15.58 4.97 -7.26
CA THR A 242 14.97 5.15 -5.95
C THR A 242 15.45 4.04 -5.01
N SER A 243 15.79 4.37 -3.77
CA SER A 243 16.10 3.36 -2.75
C SER A 243 14.87 2.48 -2.45
N ASN A 244 15.09 1.24 -1.97
CA ASN A 244 13.99 0.33 -1.67
C ASN A 244 13.02 0.91 -0.61
N ASP A 245 13.54 1.67 0.35
CA ASP A 245 12.75 2.26 1.43
C ASP A 245 11.92 3.47 0.97
N GLU A 246 12.35 4.15 -0.10
CA GLU A 246 11.66 5.31 -0.67
C GLU A 246 10.77 4.95 -1.87
N PHE A 247 10.88 3.72 -2.37
CA PHE A 247 10.06 3.25 -3.48
C PHE A 247 8.59 3.19 -3.04
N TYR A 248 7.68 3.79 -3.82
CA TYR A 248 6.29 3.88 -3.44
C TYR A 248 5.61 2.52 -3.27
N VAL A 249 4.67 2.44 -2.34
CA VAL A 249 3.85 1.26 -2.07
C VAL A 249 2.37 1.62 -2.17
N VAL A 250 1.63 0.83 -2.92
CA VAL A 250 0.16 0.87 -3.00
C VAL A 250 -0.37 -0.55 -2.95
N ASP A 251 -1.34 -0.81 -2.09
CA ASP A 251 -1.96 -2.12 -1.87
C ASP A 251 -3.46 -2.02 -1.64
N ILE A 252 -4.17 -3.11 -1.93
CA ILE A 252 -5.58 -3.28 -1.60
C ILE A 252 -5.80 -3.91 -0.22
N SER A 253 -4.73 -4.34 0.45
CA SER A 253 -4.76 -4.92 1.79
C SER A 253 -4.00 -4.05 2.77
N THR A 254 -4.44 -4.07 4.03
CA THR A 254 -3.82 -3.31 5.11
C THR A 254 -2.55 -3.97 5.65
N ARG A 255 -2.31 -5.21 5.26
CA ARG A 255 -1.13 -6.00 5.66
C ARG A 255 -0.54 -6.72 4.47
N ASP A 256 0.78 -6.68 4.38
CA ASP A 256 1.50 -7.47 3.41
C ASP A 256 1.40 -8.97 3.74
N PRO A 257 1.11 -9.86 2.78
CA PRO A 257 1.20 -11.29 2.97
C PRO A 257 2.58 -11.70 3.49
N THR A 258 2.61 -12.66 4.41
CA THR A 258 3.85 -13.29 4.87
C THR A 258 4.00 -14.61 4.15
N LEU A 259 4.86 -14.62 3.13
CA LEU A 259 5.19 -15.82 2.37
C LEU A 259 6.57 -16.31 2.77
N ASP A 260 6.67 -17.63 2.98
CA ASP A 260 7.92 -18.32 3.17
C ASP A 260 8.44 -18.81 1.81
N GLU A 261 9.67 -18.47 1.47
CA GLU A 261 10.27 -18.88 0.20
C GLU A 261 10.37 -20.40 0.04
N MET A 262 10.53 -21.15 1.15
CA MET A 262 10.63 -22.60 1.09
C MET A 262 9.29 -23.28 0.78
N GLY A 263 8.19 -22.64 1.17
CA GLY A 263 6.83 -23.10 0.88
C GLY A 263 6.19 -22.46 -0.34
N TRP A 264 6.85 -21.43 -0.93
CA TRP A 264 6.26 -20.72 -2.07
C TRP A 264 6.33 -21.53 -3.36
N VAL A 265 5.22 -21.57 -4.09
CA VAL A 265 5.10 -22.19 -5.41
C VAL A 265 4.29 -21.27 -6.33
N LEU A 266 4.81 -21.01 -7.52
CA LEU A 266 4.09 -20.36 -8.61
C LEU A 266 3.48 -21.44 -9.52
N ARG A 267 2.17 -21.45 -9.68
CA ARG A 267 1.43 -22.31 -10.61
C ARG A 267 1.22 -21.59 -11.93
N VAL A 268 1.60 -22.20 -13.04
CA VAL A 268 1.31 -21.74 -14.41
C VAL A 268 0.44 -22.75 -15.11
N HIS A 269 -0.79 -22.36 -15.52
CA HIS A 269 -1.78 -23.28 -16.07
C HIS A 269 -2.76 -22.60 -17.06
N GLY A 270 -3.84 -23.27 -17.41
CA GLY A 270 -4.86 -22.81 -18.36
C GLY A 270 -4.57 -23.30 -19.78
N LEU A 271 -4.55 -22.39 -20.77
CA LEU A 271 -4.27 -22.73 -22.18
C LEU A 271 -2.78 -22.96 -22.41
N VAL A 272 -2.22 -23.98 -21.75
CA VAL A 272 -0.85 -24.45 -21.90
C VAL A 272 -0.81 -25.95 -22.19
N ASP A 273 0.27 -26.43 -22.81
CA ASP A 273 0.48 -27.87 -23.06
C ASP A 273 0.82 -28.62 -21.78
N ARG A 274 1.49 -27.96 -20.86
CA ARG A 274 1.92 -28.52 -19.60
C ARG A 274 1.82 -27.49 -18.48
N GLU A 275 1.09 -27.82 -17.43
CA GLU A 275 1.13 -27.05 -16.18
C GLU A 275 2.52 -27.07 -15.57
N LEU A 276 2.96 -25.93 -15.01
CA LEU A 276 4.20 -25.82 -14.28
C LEU A 276 3.92 -25.46 -12.82
N LEU A 277 4.67 -26.09 -11.93
CA LEU A 277 4.79 -25.72 -10.52
C LEU A 277 6.24 -25.30 -10.29
N ILE A 278 6.47 -24.02 -10.12
CA ILE A 278 7.81 -23.42 -10.02
C ILE A 278 8.04 -23.06 -8.57
N THR A 279 8.97 -23.76 -7.92
CA THR A 279 9.41 -23.43 -6.57
C THR A 279 10.38 -22.24 -6.58
N TRP A 280 10.62 -21.66 -5.41
CA TRP A 280 11.62 -20.62 -5.25
C TRP A 280 13.00 -21.04 -5.80
N LYS A 281 13.41 -22.25 -5.48
CA LYS A 281 14.67 -22.83 -5.99
C LYS A 281 14.67 -22.94 -7.51
N ASP A 282 13.57 -23.38 -8.11
CA ASP A 282 13.46 -23.48 -9.56
C ASP A 282 13.58 -22.10 -10.21
N LEU A 283 12.86 -21.10 -9.69
CA LEU A 283 12.91 -19.73 -10.20
C LEU A 283 14.31 -19.15 -10.18
N LEU A 284 15.06 -19.32 -9.07
CA LEU A 284 16.43 -18.83 -8.94
C LEU A 284 17.43 -19.58 -9.84
N SER A 285 17.11 -20.81 -10.27
CA SER A 285 17.96 -21.59 -11.17
C SER A 285 17.84 -21.19 -12.64
N LEU A 286 16.80 -20.44 -12.99
CA LEU A 286 16.55 -19.99 -14.36
C LEU A 286 17.46 -18.83 -14.76
N PRO A 287 17.75 -18.66 -16.07
CA PRO A 287 18.45 -17.46 -16.55
C PRO A 287 17.74 -16.19 -16.09
N SER A 288 18.48 -15.30 -15.45
CA SER A 288 17.95 -14.04 -14.96
C SER A 288 18.41 -12.86 -15.80
N ILE A 289 17.59 -11.82 -15.85
CA ILE A 289 17.92 -10.54 -16.44
C ILE A 289 17.90 -9.48 -15.34
N GLU A 290 18.76 -8.47 -15.49
CA GLU A 290 18.70 -7.24 -14.73
C GLU A 290 18.33 -6.09 -15.67
N LEU A 291 17.37 -5.28 -15.27
CA LEU A 291 17.00 -4.08 -16.01
C LEU A 291 16.54 -2.98 -15.06
N ASP A 292 16.92 -1.75 -15.39
CA ASP A 292 16.39 -0.57 -14.71
C ASP A 292 14.99 -0.30 -15.26
N GLY A 293 14.02 -0.06 -14.36
CA GLY A 293 12.65 0.15 -14.76
C GLY A 293 11.84 0.97 -13.77
N THR A 294 11.01 1.87 -14.31
CA THR A 294 10.11 2.72 -13.55
C THR A 294 8.74 2.07 -13.43
N LEU A 295 8.17 2.15 -12.22
CA LEU A 295 6.74 1.94 -11.98
C LEU A 295 6.07 3.27 -11.68
N MET A 296 4.87 3.44 -12.22
CA MET A 296 3.99 4.57 -11.96
C MET A 296 2.60 4.06 -11.64
N CYS A 297 2.02 4.53 -10.56
CA CYS A 297 0.63 4.20 -10.22
C CYS A 297 -0.32 4.90 -11.20
N ILE A 298 -1.45 4.29 -11.53
CA ILE A 298 -2.47 4.93 -12.37
C ILE A 298 -3.09 6.15 -11.69
N SER A 299 -3.15 6.15 -10.35
CA SER A 299 -3.57 7.30 -9.54
C SER A 299 -2.46 8.32 -9.27
N TYR A 300 -1.38 8.29 -10.05
CA TYR A 300 -0.33 9.29 -9.97
C TYR A 300 -0.88 10.69 -10.27
N GLU A 301 -0.45 11.66 -9.47
CA GLU A 301 -0.57 13.10 -9.69
C GLU A 301 0.78 13.75 -9.43
N HIS A 302 1.00 14.96 -9.97
CA HIS A 302 2.33 15.59 -10.02
C HIS A 302 3.10 15.63 -8.69
N ASP A 303 2.42 15.65 -7.56
CA ASP A 303 3.04 15.83 -6.24
C ASP A 303 2.80 14.69 -5.25
N ASN A 304 2.13 13.60 -5.64
CA ASN A 304 1.79 12.52 -4.72
C ASN A 304 2.85 11.43 -4.55
N GLY A 305 3.97 11.51 -5.30
CA GLY A 305 5.11 10.61 -5.14
C GLY A 305 4.91 9.17 -5.66
N LEU A 306 3.81 8.89 -6.37
CA LEU A 306 3.45 7.53 -6.82
C LEU A 306 4.17 7.12 -8.12
N ILE A 307 5.45 7.44 -8.25
CA ILE A 307 6.34 7.02 -9.32
C ILE A 307 7.74 6.77 -8.75
N SER A 308 8.35 5.64 -9.11
CA SER A 308 9.69 5.26 -8.62
C SER A 308 10.41 4.39 -9.64
N THR A 309 11.74 4.47 -9.68
CA THR A 309 12.61 3.65 -10.54
C THR A 309 13.50 2.76 -9.70
N THR A 310 13.68 1.52 -10.12
CA THR A 310 14.60 0.58 -9.48
C THR A 310 15.28 -0.33 -10.50
N ARG A 311 16.32 -1.03 -10.09
CA ARG A 311 16.90 -2.14 -10.83
C ARG A 311 16.20 -3.42 -10.45
N TRP A 312 15.43 -3.97 -11.37
CA TRP A 312 14.76 -5.26 -11.23
C TRP A 312 15.70 -6.40 -11.60
N THR A 313 15.62 -7.50 -10.85
CA THR A 313 16.24 -8.79 -11.20
C THR A 313 15.14 -9.83 -11.28
N GLY A 314 15.08 -10.57 -12.39
CA GLY A 314 14.03 -11.58 -12.60
C GLY A 314 14.26 -12.48 -13.77
N VAL A 315 13.30 -13.34 -14.05
CA VAL A 315 13.24 -14.23 -15.22
C VAL A 315 12.24 -13.67 -16.22
N ALA A 316 12.57 -13.67 -17.51
CA ALA A 316 11.62 -13.26 -18.53
C ALA A 316 10.38 -14.19 -18.52
N LEU A 317 9.19 -13.61 -18.50
CA LEU A 317 7.94 -14.39 -18.43
C LEU A 317 7.78 -15.29 -19.67
N ARG A 318 8.22 -14.83 -20.83
CA ARG A 318 8.22 -15.64 -22.06
C ARG A 318 9.01 -16.94 -21.94
N ASP A 319 10.12 -16.97 -21.17
CA ASP A 319 10.94 -18.18 -21.00
C ASP A 319 10.19 -19.26 -20.17
N ILE A 320 9.31 -18.81 -19.28
CA ILE A 320 8.39 -19.69 -18.56
C ILE A 320 7.33 -20.24 -19.51
N PHE A 321 6.78 -19.38 -20.39
CA PHE A 321 5.76 -19.78 -21.36
C PHE A 321 6.30 -20.71 -22.44
N GLU A 322 7.54 -20.57 -22.86
CA GLU A 322 8.21 -21.54 -23.74
C GLU A 322 8.26 -22.93 -23.11
N ARG A 323 8.48 -23.00 -21.78
CA ARG A 323 8.50 -24.27 -21.03
C ARG A 323 7.12 -24.87 -20.86
N ALA A 324 6.10 -24.03 -20.67
CA ALA A 324 4.71 -24.47 -20.50
C ALA A 324 4.07 -24.90 -21.83
N GLY A 325 4.49 -24.32 -22.96
CA GLY A 325 3.89 -24.49 -24.28
C GLY A 325 2.53 -23.76 -24.34
N VAL A 326 2.54 -22.51 -24.85
CA VAL A 326 1.32 -21.71 -24.98
C VAL A 326 0.48 -22.24 -26.11
N ARG A 327 -0.80 -22.52 -25.86
CA ARG A 327 -1.77 -22.97 -26.86
C ARG A 327 -2.38 -21.80 -27.61
N ASP A 328 -2.92 -22.09 -28.77
CA ASP A 328 -3.69 -21.12 -29.55
C ASP A 328 -4.94 -20.65 -28.79
N GLY A 329 -5.35 -19.42 -29.07
CA GLY A 329 -6.58 -18.84 -28.52
C GLY A 329 -6.43 -18.15 -27.17
N VAL A 330 -5.22 -18.01 -26.63
CA VAL A 330 -4.98 -17.18 -25.44
C VAL A 330 -5.25 -15.72 -25.78
N VAL A 331 -6.10 -15.07 -24.99
CA VAL A 331 -6.39 -13.64 -25.02
C VAL A 331 -5.60 -12.96 -23.91
N ASP A 332 -5.80 -13.38 -22.66
CA ASP A 332 -5.21 -12.78 -21.48
C ASP A 332 -4.38 -13.77 -20.67
N VAL A 333 -3.40 -13.19 -19.98
CA VAL A 333 -2.58 -13.83 -18.95
C VAL A 333 -3.02 -13.25 -17.60
N VAL A 334 -3.79 -14.02 -16.86
CA VAL A 334 -4.32 -13.66 -15.54
C VAL A 334 -3.27 -13.98 -14.48
N CYS A 335 -2.94 -13.00 -13.66
CA CYS A 335 -1.99 -13.10 -12.57
C CYS A 335 -2.70 -12.90 -11.22
N ARG A 336 -2.49 -13.83 -10.26
CA ARG A 336 -3.09 -13.75 -8.92
C ARG A 336 -2.02 -13.77 -7.84
N GLY A 337 -2.15 -12.83 -6.91
CA GLY A 337 -1.26 -12.69 -5.76
C GLY A 337 -1.88 -13.25 -4.47
N ALA A 338 -1.05 -13.48 -3.47
CA ALA A 338 -1.48 -13.98 -2.15
C ALA A 338 -2.37 -13.01 -1.36
N SER A 339 -2.55 -11.77 -1.82
CA SER A 339 -3.43 -10.76 -1.21
C SER A 339 -4.86 -10.76 -1.76
N ASP A 340 -5.26 -11.81 -2.52
CA ASP A 340 -6.50 -11.87 -3.31
C ASP A 340 -6.58 -10.79 -4.42
N TYR A 341 -5.48 -10.13 -4.70
CA TYR A 341 -5.38 -9.23 -5.85
C TYR A 341 -5.17 -10.02 -7.13
N SER A 342 -5.90 -9.68 -8.16
CA SER A 342 -5.71 -10.24 -9.50
C SER A 342 -5.83 -9.16 -10.56
N ASP A 343 -5.08 -9.32 -11.61
CA ASP A 343 -5.15 -8.52 -12.83
C ASP A 343 -4.72 -9.36 -14.02
N SER A 344 -4.88 -8.86 -15.24
CA SER A 344 -4.46 -9.51 -16.47
C SER A 344 -3.65 -8.60 -17.35
N ILE A 345 -2.87 -9.21 -18.22
CA ILE A 345 -2.18 -8.53 -19.32
C ILE A 345 -2.41 -9.31 -20.62
N PRO A 346 -2.45 -8.64 -21.79
CA PRO A 346 -2.52 -9.33 -23.07
C PRO A 346 -1.32 -10.27 -23.27
N LEU A 347 -1.53 -11.41 -23.93
CA LEU A 347 -0.46 -12.38 -24.21
C LEU A 347 0.74 -11.73 -24.93
N ALA A 348 0.50 -10.82 -25.87
CA ALA A 348 1.57 -10.12 -26.59
C ALA A 348 2.50 -9.36 -25.63
N LYS A 349 1.94 -8.69 -24.61
CA LYS A 349 2.70 -7.97 -23.57
C LYS A 349 3.45 -8.93 -22.66
N ALA A 350 2.85 -10.05 -22.32
CA ALA A 350 3.48 -11.09 -21.49
C ALA A 350 4.69 -11.74 -22.16
N LEU A 351 4.71 -11.80 -23.51
CA LEU A 351 5.80 -12.37 -24.31
C LEU A 351 6.96 -11.39 -24.57
N GLU A 352 6.83 -10.13 -24.19
CA GLU A 352 7.93 -9.17 -24.31
C GLU A 352 9.13 -9.59 -23.46
N ALA A 353 10.34 -9.36 -24.00
CA ALA A 353 11.59 -9.73 -23.33
C ALA A 353 11.78 -9.04 -21.97
N THR A 354 11.13 -7.92 -21.77
CA THR A 354 11.25 -7.06 -20.58
C THR A 354 10.14 -7.29 -19.54
N THR A 355 9.15 -8.12 -19.83
CA THR A 355 8.15 -8.56 -18.85
C THR A 355 8.73 -9.66 -17.98
N LEU A 356 8.84 -9.41 -16.66
CA LEU A 356 9.60 -10.25 -15.74
C LEU A 356 8.74 -10.86 -14.63
N LEU A 357 9.11 -12.08 -14.25
CA LEU A 357 8.92 -12.60 -12.90
C LEU A 357 10.06 -12.06 -12.04
N ALA A 358 9.85 -10.88 -11.44
CA ALA A 358 10.88 -10.21 -10.66
C ALA A 358 10.95 -10.79 -9.24
N TYR A 359 12.15 -11.09 -8.77
CA TYR A 359 12.44 -11.59 -7.43
C TYR A 359 13.52 -10.75 -6.72
N GLY A 360 14.10 -9.78 -7.41
CA GLY A 360 15.10 -8.88 -6.88
C GLY A 360 14.87 -7.42 -7.23
N MET A 361 15.36 -6.55 -6.35
CA MET A 361 15.22 -5.11 -6.42
C MET A 361 16.49 -4.45 -5.86
N ASN A 362 17.15 -3.61 -6.66
CA ASN A 362 18.41 -2.93 -6.28
C ASN A 362 19.50 -3.87 -5.71
N GLY A 363 19.69 -5.05 -6.32
CA GLY A 363 20.73 -6.00 -5.93
C GLY A 363 20.42 -6.86 -4.69
N THR A 364 19.21 -6.76 -4.13
CA THR A 364 18.72 -7.60 -3.02
C THR A 364 17.46 -8.36 -3.41
N THR A 365 17.00 -9.33 -2.62
CA THR A 365 15.67 -9.90 -2.78
C THR A 365 14.61 -8.82 -2.61
N LEU A 366 13.43 -9.02 -3.18
CA LEU A 366 12.33 -8.07 -3.00
C LEU A 366 12.05 -7.84 -1.51
N PRO A 367 11.91 -6.58 -1.05
CA PRO A 367 11.27 -6.33 0.23
C PRO A 367 9.84 -6.90 0.26
N ARG A 368 9.34 -7.27 1.42
CA ARG A 368 8.01 -7.85 1.58
C ARG A 368 6.90 -6.96 1.00
N SER A 369 6.94 -5.65 1.28
CA SER A 369 5.99 -4.65 0.77
C SER A 369 6.02 -4.51 -0.76
N HIS A 370 7.11 -4.94 -1.39
CA HIS A 370 7.28 -4.91 -2.84
C HIS A 370 6.98 -6.25 -3.53
N GLY A 371 6.50 -7.26 -2.78
CA GLY A 371 5.97 -8.50 -3.35
C GLY A 371 6.86 -9.73 -3.20
N PHE A 372 7.75 -9.80 -2.17
CA PHE A 372 8.53 -11.01 -1.89
C PHE A 372 7.64 -12.27 -1.78
N PRO A 373 8.01 -13.44 -2.33
CA PRO A 373 9.28 -13.70 -3.01
C PRO A 373 9.30 -13.35 -4.50
N CYS A 374 8.15 -13.19 -5.16
CA CYS A 374 8.05 -12.93 -6.58
C CYS A 374 6.90 -11.98 -6.91
N ARG A 375 7.14 -11.07 -7.84
CA ARG A 375 6.12 -10.21 -8.44
C ARG A 375 6.20 -10.20 -9.95
N LEU A 376 5.11 -9.82 -10.59
CA LEU A 376 5.11 -9.45 -12.00
C LEU A 376 5.66 -8.01 -12.16
N TYR A 377 6.53 -7.79 -13.14
CA TYR A 377 6.94 -6.47 -13.61
C TYR A 377 6.66 -6.36 -15.12
N VAL A 378 5.85 -5.38 -15.50
CA VAL A 378 5.36 -5.18 -16.87
C VAL A 378 5.68 -3.74 -17.29
N PRO A 379 6.78 -3.52 -18.02
CA PRO A 379 7.13 -2.18 -18.50
C PRO A 379 6.04 -1.57 -19.38
N GLY A 380 5.85 -0.27 -19.27
CA GLY A 380 4.90 0.47 -20.09
C GLY A 380 3.46 0.49 -19.57
N LEU A 381 3.12 -0.37 -18.61
CA LEU A 381 1.81 -0.40 -17.97
C LEU A 381 1.87 0.16 -16.55
N TYR A 382 0.75 0.75 -16.11
CA TYR A 382 0.63 1.26 -14.75
C TYR A 382 0.80 0.17 -13.69
N GLY A 383 1.11 0.59 -12.46
CA GLY A 383 1.44 -0.26 -11.33
C GLY A 383 0.41 -1.34 -11.02
N GLU A 384 -0.86 -1.12 -11.32
CA GLU A 384 -1.94 -2.09 -11.12
C GLU A 384 -1.74 -3.40 -11.87
N LYS A 385 -1.14 -3.36 -13.08
CA LYS A 385 -0.82 -4.55 -13.87
C LYS A 385 0.38 -5.35 -13.32
N ASN A 386 1.07 -4.85 -12.31
CA ASN A 386 2.30 -5.41 -11.76
C ASN A 386 2.02 -6.17 -10.45
N VAL A 387 1.36 -7.33 -10.53
CA VAL A 387 0.86 -8.11 -9.40
C VAL A 387 1.98 -8.53 -8.45
N LYS A 388 1.84 -8.20 -7.16
CA LYS A 388 2.75 -8.56 -6.07
C LYS A 388 2.38 -9.91 -5.44
N TRP A 389 3.35 -10.53 -4.74
CA TRP A 389 3.18 -11.83 -4.06
C TRP A 389 2.57 -12.90 -4.96
N LEU A 390 3.07 -12.99 -6.18
CA LEU A 390 2.52 -13.81 -7.25
C LEU A 390 2.55 -15.29 -6.89
N GLN A 391 1.40 -15.97 -7.03
CA GLN A 391 1.24 -17.40 -6.78
C GLN A 391 0.66 -18.16 -7.97
N GLU A 392 -0.04 -17.47 -8.87
CA GLU A 392 -0.73 -18.12 -9.96
C GLU A 392 -0.69 -17.28 -11.23
N ILE A 393 -0.45 -17.95 -12.36
CA ILE A 393 -0.58 -17.42 -13.72
C ILE A 393 -1.47 -18.37 -14.50
N GLU A 394 -2.60 -17.86 -15.01
CA GLU A 394 -3.56 -18.62 -15.81
C GLU A 394 -3.69 -18.00 -17.20
N LEU A 395 -3.47 -18.78 -18.25
CA LEU A 395 -3.64 -18.34 -19.63
C LEU A 395 -5.08 -18.65 -20.06
N VAL A 396 -5.85 -17.62 -20.42
CA VAL A 396 -7.28 -17.74 -20.70
C VAL A 396 -7.65 -17.27 -22.11
N GLY A 397 -8.74 -17.84 -22.66
CA GLY A 397 -9.25 -17.49 -24.00
C GLY A 397 -10.33 -16.40 -23.97
N TYR A 398 -10.37 -15.57 -22.94
CA TYR A 398 -11.34 -14.49 -22.79
C TYR A 398 -10.67 -13.26 -22.16
N ASP A 399 -11.31 -12.12 -22.35
CA ASP A 399 -10.92 -10.84 -21.76
C ASP A 399 -11.27 -10.84 -20.27
N TYR A 400 -10.25 -10.91 -19.40
CA TYR A 400 -10.41 -10.96 -17.94
C TYR A 400 -10.44 -9.56 -17.35
N LYS A 401 -11.30 -9.34 -16.38
CA LYS A 401 -11.36 -8.08 -15.62
C LYS A 401 -10.88 -8.32 -14.20
N GLY A 402 -9.77 -7.66 -13.85
CA GLY A 402 -9.18 -7.73 -12.53
C GLY A 402 -9.85 -6.79 -11.52
N PHE A 403 -9.24 -6.70 -10.35
CA PHE A 403 -9.79 -5.96 -9.20
C PHE A 403 -10.16 -4.49 -9.54
N TRP A 404 -9.29 -3.77 -10.24
CA TRP A 404 -9.51 -2.36 -10.55
C TRP A 404 -10.42 -2.15 -11.76
N GLN A 405 -10.36 -3.02 -12.77
CA GLN A 405 -11.23 -2.97 -13.96
C GLN A 405 -12.70 -3.18 -13.57
N GLU A 406 -12.99 -4.08 -12.63
CA GLU A 406 -14.33 -4.25 -12.05
C GLU A 406 -14.84 -3.00 -11.32
N ARG A 407 -13.92 -2.09 -10.97
CA ARG A 407 -14.20 -0.81 -10.28
C ARG A 407 -14.15 0.39 -11.21
N GLY A 408 -14.08 0.17 -12.52
CA GLY A 408 -14.18 1.21 -13.55
C GLY A 408 -12.85 1.82 -14.01
N TRP A 409 -11.69 1.27 -13.56
CA TRP A 409 -10.39 1.68 -14.11
C TRP A 409 -10.15 1.02 -15.47
N THR A 410 -9.29 1.64 -16.27
CA THR A 410 -8.97 1.18 -17.62
C THR A 410 -8.36 -0.23 -17.62
N ASP A 411 -8.67 -0.98 -18.64
CA ASP A 411 -8.10 -2.31 -18.82
C ASP A 411 -6.71 -2.28 -19.48
N LEU A 412 -6.50 -1.35 -20.39
CA LEU A 412 -5.22 -1.24 -21.10
C LEU A 412 -4.08 -0.76 -20.20
N ALA A 413 -4.38 0.16 -19.28
CA ALA A 413 -3.47 0.69 -18.26
C ALA A 413 -2.10 1.16 -18.81
N VAL A 414 -2.07 1.68 -20.03
CA VAL A 414 -0.85 2.19 -20.68
C VAL A 414 -0.47 3.53 -20.04
N VAL A 415 0.79 3.65 -19.64
CA VAL A 415 1.31 4.86 -18.98
C VAL A 415 1.22 6.06 -19.91
N ASN A 416 0.55 7.12 -19.46
CA ASN A 416 0.54 8.42 -20.13
C ASN A 416 1.92 9.09 -20.05
N THR A 417 2.27 9.87 -21.10
CA THR A 417 3.48 10.69 -21.07
C THR A 417 3.33 11.82 -20.07
N VAL A 418 4.30 11.94 -19.14
CA VAL A 418 4.34 13.00 -18.13
C VAL A 418 5.71 13.64 -18.07
N ALA A 419 5.76 14.95 -17.83
CA ALA A 419 6.97 15.68 -17.47
C ALA A 419 6.73 16.44 -16.15
N ILE A 420 7.70 16.45 -15.27
CA ILE A 420 7.58 16.94 -13.90
C ILE A 420 8.74 17.88 -13.60
N ILE A 421 8.46 18.98 -12.90
CA ILE A 421 9.45 19.90 -12.35
C ILE A 421 9.70 19.48 -10.91
N ASP A 422 10.93 19.09 -10.58
CA ASP A 422 11.33 18.77 -9.21
C ASP A 422 11.91 20.00 -8.50
N THR A 423 12.62 20.88 -9.25
CA THR A 423 13.30 22.03 -8.68
C THR A 423 13.36 23.20 -9.69
N PRO A 424 13.31 24.46 -9.21
CA PRO A 424 12.91 24.88 -7.86
C PRO A 424 11.40 24.79 -7.67
N ARG A 425 10.96 24.64 -6.41
CA ARG A 425 9.53 24.66 -6.02
C ARG A 425 9.20 25.81 -5.09
N ASP A 426 10.23 26.51 -4.61
CA ASP A 426 10.13 27.55 -3.60
C ASP A 426 10.68 28.89 -4.10
N THR A 427 10.47 29.93 -3.28
CA THR A 427 11.03 31.26 -3.51
C THR A 427 12.55 31.22 -3.59
N LEU A 428 13.10 31.78 -4.64
CA LEU A 428 14.55 31.98 -4.79
C LEU A 428 14.97 33.25 -4.08
N SER A 429 15.64 33.10 -2.95
CA SER A 429 16.07 34.20 -2.06
C SER A 429 17.34 34.92 -2.53
N SER A 430 17.91 34.53 -3.65
CA SER A 430 19.08 35.21 -4.22
C SER A 430 19.08 35.07 -5.74
N LEU A 431 19.31 36.18 -6.43
CA LEU A 431 19.58 36.23 -7.85
C LEU A 431 20.96 35.61 -8.09
N SER A 432 21.01 34.32 -8.41
CA SER A 432 22.16 33.79 -9.14
C SER A 432 21.98 34.11 -10.63
N ASP A 433 23.10 34.40 -11.34
CA ASP A 433 23.00 34.69 -12.78
C ASP A 433 22.34 33.59 -13.58
N VAL A 434 22.39 32.34 -13.09
CA VAL A 434 21.78 31.17 -13.68
C VAL A 434 21.18 30.26 -12.62
N VAL A 435 19.92 29.91 -12.78
CA VAL A 435 19.18 28.93 -11.96
C VAL A 435 18.97 27.66 -12.78
N GLY A 436 19.37 26.51 -12.25
CA GLY A 436 19.09 25.21 -12.85
C GLY A 436 17.66 24.77 -12.53
N LEU A 437 16.77 24.80 -13.52
CA LEU A 437 15.50 24.09 -13.45
C LEU A 437 15.74 22.62 -13.77
N GLY A 438 15.00 21.70 -13.15
CA GLY A 438 15.17 20.29 -13.44
C GLY A 438 14.04 19.41 -12.90
N GLY A 439 14.03 18.18 -13.39
CA GLY A 439 13.04 17.19 -13.01
C GLY A 439 13.17 15.93 -13.84
N ILE A 440 12.05 15.22 -13.96
CA ILE A 440 11.95 13.97 -14.69
C ILE A 440 10.84 14.02 -15.76
N ALA A 441 10.92 13.12 -16.75
CA ALA A 441 9.80 12.79 -17.63
C ALA A 441 9.75 11.28 -17.85
N PHE A 442 8.56 10.75 -18.08
CA PHE A 442 8.34 9.32 -18.27
C PHE A 442 7.19 9.06 -19.23
N ALA A 443 7.32 8.03 -20.07
CA ALA A 443 6.33 7.63 -21.06
C ALA A 443 6.22 6.08 -21.15
N GLY A 444 6.33 5.40 -20.02
CA GLY A 444 6.28 3.93 -19.99
C GLY A 444 7.49 3.30 -20.69
N ASP A 445 7.23 2.46 -21.70
CA ASP A 445 8.25 1.77 -22.50
C ASP A 445 8.61 2.50 -23.80
N ARG A 446 7.96 3.63 -24.08
CA ARG A 446 8.22 4.42 -25.30
C ARG A 446 9.46 5.30 -25.20
N GLY A 447 9.96 5.57 -23.98
CA GLY A 447 11.05 6.50 -23.74
C GLY A 447 10.65 7.96 -23.96
N ILE A 448 11.62 8.88 -23.83
CA ILE A 448 11.43 10.32 -24.03
C ILE A 448 12.40 10.79 -25.11
N GLU A 449 11.88 11.46 -26.14
CA GLU A 449 12.67 12.05 -27.23
C GLU A 449 13.12 13.47 -26.88
N THR A 450 12.18 14.33 -26.45
CA THR A 450 12.48 15.72 -26.10
C THR A 450 11.69 16.20 -24.89
N ILE A 451 12.29 17.15 -24.17
CA ILE A 451 11.62 17.89 -23.09
C ILE A 451 11.75 19.37 -23.38
N GLN A 452 10.67 20.11 -23.21
CA GLN A 452 10.61 21.54 -23.43
C GLN A 452 10.08 22.26 -22.19
N VAL A 453 10.68 23.39 -21.91
CA VAL A 453 10.32 24.29 -20.80
C VAL A 453 9.80 25.61 -21.37
N ARG A 454 8.78 26.15 -20.76
CA ARG A 454 8.22 27.48 -21.05
C ARG A 454 8.14 28.30 -19.78
N ILE A 455 8.67 29.53 -19.86
CA ILE A 455 8.59 30.52 -18.78
C ILE A 455 7.50 31.53 -19.13
N ASN A 456 6.50 31.66 -18.27
CA ASN A 456 5.32 32.48 -18.49
C ASN A 456 4.63 32.12 -19.82
N ASP A 457 4.31 33.10 -20.64
CA ASP A 457 3.70 32.95 -21.96
C ASP A 457 4.73 33.01 -23.11
N GLY A 458 6.02 32.79 -22.82
CA GLY A 458 7.11 32.77 -23.80
C GLY A 458 7.09 31.51 -24.69
N ASP A 459 8.13 31.39 -25.51
CA ASP A 459 8.31 30.25 -26.41
C ASP A 459 8.76 29.00 -25.63
N TRP A 460 8.43 27.82 -26.17
CA TRP A 460 8.95 26.55 -25.72
C TRP A 460 10.44 26.41 -26.06
N GLN A 461 11.27 26.12 -25.08
CA GLN A 461 12.71 25.97 -25.19
C GLN A 461 13.12 24.55 -24.82
N ALA A 462 14.08 23.97 -25.56
CA ALA A 462 14.54 22.61 -25.30
C ALA A 462 15.34 22.55 -24.00
N ALA A 463 15.07 21.55 -23.18
CA ALA A 463 15.87 21.20 -22.02
C ALA A 463 16.96 20.18 -22.39
N LEU A 464 18.06 20.19 -21.64
CA LEU A 464 19.14 19.19 -21.75
C LEU A 464 18.69 17.89 -21.08
N LEU A 465 18.77 16.77 -21.81
CA LEU A 465 18.47 15.44 -21.28
C LEU A 465 19.72 14.74 -20.77
N GLU A 466 19.60 13.95 -19.71
CA GLU A 466 20.66 13.04 -19.28
C GLU A 466 20.95 12.02 -20.37
N ALA A 467 22.22 11.83 -20.73
CA ALA A 467 22.64 10.90 -21.75
C ALA A 467 22.54 9.43 -21.30
N ASN A 468 22.52 8.49 -22.26
CA ASN A 468 22.53 7.03 -22.04
C ASN A 468 21.41 6.52 -21.16
N HIS A 469 20.20 6.83 -21.56
CA HIS A 469 19.01 6.56 -20.78
C HIS A 469 18.21 5.42 -21.40
N PRO A 470 18.06 4.26 -20.72
CA PRO A 470 17.15 3.22 -21.20
C PRO A 470 15.71 3.75 -21.27
N PRO A 471 14.91 3.32 -22.26
CA PRO A 471 13.54 3.83 -22.43
C PRO A 471 12.60 3.48 -21.25
N LEU A 472 12.94 2.45 -20.47
CA LEU A 472 12.10 1.93 -19.38
C LEU A 472 12.19 2.73 -18.08
N ILE A 473 13.04 3.74 -17.99
CA ILE A 473 13.18 4.56 -16.79
C ILE A 473 12.85 6.01 -17.08
N TRP A 474 12.50 6.76 -16.03
CA TRP A 474 12.26 8.19 -16.16
C TRP A 474 13.50 8.92 -16.67
N GLN A 475 13.35 9.82 -17.62
CA GLN A 475 14.40 10.66 -18.19
C GLN A 475 14.60 11.88 -17.28
N ARG A 476 15.80 12.10 -16.73
CA ARG A 476 16.13 13.35 -16.02
C ARG A 476 16.47 14.44 -17.01
N TRP A 477 16.08 15.68 -16.66
CA TRP A 477 16.31 16.84 -17.51
C TRP A 477 16.78 18.05 -16.71
N ARG A 478 17.44 18.99 -17.40
CA ARG A 478 17.92 20.26 -16.89
C ARG A 478 17.66 21.37 -17.89
N PHE A 479 17.31 22.57 -17.40
CA PHE A 479 17.20 23.79 -18.17
C PHE A 479 17.84 24.94 -17.39
N ASP A 480 18.82 25.65 -17.99
CA ASP A 480 19.51 26.76 -17.35
C ASP A 480 18.74 28.06 -17.61
N TRP A 481 18.11 28.55 -16.58
CA TRP A 481 17.26 29.74 -16.61
C TRP A 481 17.97 30.95 -16.02
N ARG A 482 17.80 32.12 -16.64
CA ARG A 482 18.26 33.42 -16.13
C ARG A 482 17.04 34.23 -15.70
N PRO A 483 16.63 34.14 -14.42
CA PRO A 483 15.43 34.81 -13.95
C PRO A 483 15.63 36.32 -13.84
N GLN A 484 14.52 37.03 -13.98
CA GLN A 484 14.39 38.42 -13.55
C GLN A 484 13.63 38.45 -12.22
N PRO A 485 13.78 39.52 -11.37
CA PRO A 485 12.96 39.65 -10.18
C PRO A 485 11.46 39.61 -10.50
N GLY A 486 10.68 38.91 -9.69
CA GLY A 486 9.24 38.78 -9.86
C GLY A 486 8.75 37.34 -9.79
N SER A 487 7.45 37.17 -10.05
CA SER A 487 6.77 35.85 -10.05
C SER A 487 6.74 35.28 -11.46
N HIS A 488 7.21 34.05 -11.62
CA HIS A 488 7.33 33.39 -12.92
C HIS A 488 6.62 32.04 -12.89
N ARG A 489 5.81 31.75 -13.90
CA ARG A 489 5.25 30.42 -14.13
C ARG A 489 6.20 29.64 -15.02
N VAL A 490 6.66 28.50 -14.51
CA VAL A 490 7.47 27.52 -15.27
C VAL A 490 6.58 26.34 -15.62
N THR A 491 6.50 26.01 -16.89
CA THR A 491 5.71 24.88 -17.41
C THR A 491 6.63 23.94 -18.18
N VAL A 492 6.45 22.63 -18.02
CA VAL A 492 7.23 21.61 -18.73
C VAL A 492 6.31 20.70 -19.54
N ARG A 493 6.80 20.24 -20.69
CA ARG A 493 6.18 19.17 -21.51
C ARG A 493 7.22 18.25 -22.10
N ALA A 494 6.80 17.03 -22.42
CA ALA A 494 7.63 16.03 -23.08
C ALA A 494 7.04 15.59 -24.43
N VAL A 495 7.89 15.07 -25.30
CA VAL A 495 7.53 14.26 -26.46
C VAL A 495 8.12 12.88 -26.22
N ASP A 496 7.30 11.83 -26.38
CA ASP A 496 7.76 10.46 -26.20
C ASP A 496 8.58 9.96 -27.39
N GLY A 497 9.26 8.82 -27.24
CA GLY A 497 10.11 8.25 -28.28
C GLY A 497 9.35 7.76 -29.53
N ALA A 498 8.01 7.76 -29.51
CA ALA A 498 7.17 7.53 -30.67
C ALA A 498 6.78 8.84 -31.39
N GLY A 499 7.26 9.99 -30.90
CA GLY A 499 6.98 11.31 -31.48
C GLY A 499 5.66 11.92 -31.00
N ASN A 500 4.98 11.34 -30.01
CA ASN A 500 3.71 11.86 -29.50
C ASN A 500 3.97 12.91 -28.41
N PRO A 501 3.40 14.12 -28.52
CA PRO A 501 3.49 15.12 -27.47
C PRO A 501 2.63 14.73 -26.26
N GLN A 502 3.09 15.10 -25.07
CA GLN A 502 2.29 15.03 -23.85
C GLN A 502 0.97 15.77 -24.03
N LEU A 503 -0.12 15.14 -23.57
CA LEU A 503 -1.46 15.74 -23.63
C LEU A 503 -1.52 16.96 -22.72
N GLU A 504 -1.94 18.11 -23.28
CA GLU A 504 -2.03 19.38 -22.54
C GLU A 504 -3.34 19.52 -21.74
N SER A 505 -4.40 18.80 -22.17
CA SER A 505 -5.69 18.82 -21.46
C SER A 505 -5.58 18.13 -20.11
N GLU A 506 -5.95 18.82 -19.05
CA GLU A 506 -5.97 18.25 -17.71
C GLU A 506 -7.13 17.26 -17.57
N ARG A 507 -6.81 16.08 -17.03
CA ARG A 507 -7.77 15.06 -16.60
C ARG A 507 -7.28 14.45 -15.29
N SER A 508 -8.25 14.13 -14.41
CA SER A 508 -7.98 13.35 -13.19
C SER A 508 -7.45 11.95 -13.53
N PRO A 509 -6.82 11.27 -12.57
CA PRO A 509 -6.30 9.91 -12.79
C PRO A 509 -7.34 8.89 -13.24
N HIS A 510 -8.56 8.97 -12.73
CA HIS A 510 -9.62 8.01 -13.11
C HIS A 510 -10.26 8.38 -14.47
N PRO A 511 -10.47 7.43 -15.41
CA PRO A 511 -10.13 6.02 -15.31
C PRO A 511 -8.76 5.63 -15.93
N ASP A 512 -8.12 6.52 -16.72
CA ASP A 512 -7.04 6.18 -17.67
C ASP A 512 -5.68 6.79 -17.29
N GLY A 513 -5.52 7.21 -16.05
CA GLY A 513 -4.35 7.97 -15.61
C GLY A 513 -4.46 9.47 -15.94
N MET A 514 -3.80 10.29 -15.14
CA MET A 514 -3.81 11.73 -15.31
C MET A 514 -3.20 12.19 -16.64
N THR A 515 -3.66 13.34 -17.13
CA THR A 515 -3.02 14.10 -18.23
C THR A 515 -2.98 15.59 -17.85
N GLY A 516 -2.24 16.38 -18.62
CA GLY A 516 -2.03 17.80 -18.38
C GLY A 516 -0.54 18.10 -18.20
N LEU A 517 -0.21 19.40 -18.21
CA LEU A 517 1.15 19.87 -18.06
C LEU A 517 1.44 20.26 -16.62
N HIS A 518 2.60 19.88 -16.11
CA HIS A 518 3.06 20.36 -14.81
C HIS A 518 3.56 21.79 -14.89
N SER A 519 3.05 22.62 -13.99
CA SER A 519 3.47 24.03 -13.84
C SER A 519 3.74 24.35 -12.39
N VAL A 520 4.79 25.11 -12.13
CA VAL A 520 5.11 25.67 -10.82
C VAL A 520 5.23 27.20 -10.92
N VAL A 521 4.94 27.89 -9.83
CA VAL A 521 5.21 29.33 -9.71
C VAL A 521 6.48 29.51 -8.89
N VAL A 522 7.44 30.24 -9.42
CA VAL A 522 8.72 30.54 -8.79
C VAL A 522 8.81 32.03 -8.56
N ASP A 523 8.89 32.44 -7.32
CA ASP A 523 9.10 33.84 -6.94
C ASP A 523 10.59 34.12 -6.80
N VAL A 524 11.10 35.16 -7.49
CA VAL A 524 12.48 35.58 -7.51
C VAL A 524 12.60 36.94 -6.84
N VAL A 525 13.36 37.00 -5.73
CA VAL A 525 13.50 38.20 -4.89
C VAL A 525 14.88 38.79 -5.01
#